data_56e1e31251c7f6024cf7aa143f087f7e
#
_entry.id   56e1e31251c7f6024cf7aa143f087f7e
#
_cell.length_a   1.000
_cell.length_b   1.000
_cell.length_c   1.000
_cell.angle_alpha   90.00
_cell.angle_beta   90.00
_cell.angle_gamma   90.00
#
_symmetry.space_group_name_H-M   'P 1'
#
loop_
_entity.id
_entity.type
_entity.pdbx_description
1 polymer ?
#
loop_
_entity_poly.entity_id
_entity_poly.type
_entity_poly.pdbx_seq_one_letter_code
_entity_poly.pdbx_strand_id
1 'polypeptide(L)'
;MKKSVKILLLVLAVLLALTGVGLFAVTRLDARAKQEHAALSGAVEARMNWISGTRVALTENGAEIGSYTLEDLGLSQSAQAAATNGLSQIDLLPEAEFEALGIAERLSWHAGASAEALDAPLDLTQLDTAKPEADANAIERQAPQDAHVAFEDGRFTLEEAVSGNTLMPDAVRHTIELALTGVVNAGQQPETITAELTDVDCYEAPEVTTENTSFDIEQSFEDELHGFLLTVDFAKAAPQLSFDEPVQKLTQTQAEALVSLEKDGSVTVDEDGVRALVDAWADTYDIPYTKYLFDSEVDGYVPIQFLDVSYRVDREALTEQLVERLRTLDVGELT
;
A
#
# COMPACT_ATOMS: atom_id res chain seq x y z
N MET A 1 65.15 -77.86 -19.11
CA MET A 1 64.42 -77.41 -17.90
C MET A 1 64.66 -75.98 -17.43
N LYS A 2 65.89 -75.44 -17.59
CA LYS A 2 66.18 -74.09 -17.00
C LYS A 2 65.54 -72.84 -17.64
N LYS A 3 65.14 -72.85 -18.93
CA LYS A 3 64.47 -71.75 -19.59
C LYS A 3 62.94 -71.64 -19.26
N SER A 4 62.25 -72.79 -19.20
CA SER A 4 60.82 -72.83 -18.90
C SER A 4 60.52 -72.40 -17.46
N VAL A 5 61.40 -72.73 -16.49
CA VAL A 5 61.21 -72.31 -15.11
C VAL A 5 61.43 -70.77 -14.95
N LYS A 6 62.35 -70.17 -15.70
CA LYS A 6 62.52 -68.69 -15.69
C LYS A 6 61.34 -67.94 -16.27
N ILE A 7 60.78 -68.51 -17.35
CA ILE A 7 59.59 -67.91 -17.97
C ILE A 7 58.35 -68.02 -17.03
N LEU A 8 58.19 -69.14 -16.36
CA LEU A 8 57.12 -69.34 -15.39
C LEU A 8 57.22 -68.41 -14.19
N LEU A 9 58.47 -68.24 -13.67
CA LEU A 9 58.72 -67.28 -12.57
C LEU A 9 58.53 -65.82 -13.00
N LEU A 10 58.82 -65.47 -14.24
CA LEU A 10 58.56 -64.13 -14.77
C LEU A 10 57.10 -63.87 -14.95
N VAL A 11 56.35 -64.83 -15.48
CA VAL A 11 54.86 -64.73 -15.61
C VAL A 11 54.22 -64.61 -14.24
N LEU A 12 54.69 -65.41 -13.26
CA LEU A 12 54.13 -65.35 -11.90
C LEU A 12 54.47 -64.01 -11.22
N ALA A 13 55.71 -63.48 -11.42
CA ALA A 13 56.06 -62.16 -10.91
C ALA A 13 55.27 -61.02 -11.54
N VAL A 14 54.98 -61.11 -12.85
CA VAL A 14 54.11 -60.13 -13.54
C VAL A 14 52.66 -60.25 -13.07
N LEU A 15 52.15 -61.45 -12.88
CA LEU A 15 50.80 -61.65 -12.33
C LEU A 15 50.72 -61.13 -10.89
N LEU A 16 51.73 -61.39 -10.05
CA LEU A 16 51.75 -60.84 -8.68
C LEU A 16 51.90 -59.31 -8.67
N ALA A 17 52.66 -58.72 -9.57
CA ALA A 17 52.76 -57.28 -9.71
C ALA A 17 51.44 -56.68 -10.20
N LEU A 18 50.76 -57.28 -11.18
CA LEU A 18 49.44 -56.83 -11.66
C LEU A 18 48.35 -56.98 -10.61
N THR A 19 48.37 -58.08 -9.83
CA THR A 19 47.42 -58.26 -8.71
C THR A 19 47.73 -57.28 -7.58
N GLY A 20 49.01 -56.99 -7.29
CA GLY A 20 49.41 -55.97 -6.30
C GLY A 20 48.99 -54.55 -6.70
N VAL A 21 49.19 -54.18 -7.99
CA VAL A 21 48.73 -52.90 -8.53
C VAL A 21 47.22 -52.81 -8.51
N GLY A 22 46.51 -53.90 -8.90
CA GLY A 22 45.04 -53.96 -8.86
C GLY A 22 44.51 -53.79 -7.42
N LEU A 23 45.11 -54.52 -6.46
CA LEU A 23 44.68 -54.43 -5.05
C LEU A 23 44.94 -53.01 -4.48
N PHE A 24 46.08 -52.39 -4.80
CA PHE A 24 46.42 -51.03 -4.40
C PHE A 24 45.44 -50.02 -5.00
N ALA A 25 45.05 -50.18 -6.26
CA ALA A 25 44.06 -49.28 -6.90
C ALA A 25 42.68 -49.43 -6.23
N VAL A 26 42.22 -50.64 -5.96
CA VAL A 26 40.96 -50.90 -5.29
C VAL A 26 40.93 -50.33 -3.88
N THR A 27 42.00 -50.52 -3.10
CA THR A 27 42.07 -49.96 -1.74
C THR A 27 42.11 -48.41 -1.73
N ARG A 28 42.74 -47.79 -2.72
CA ARG A 28 42.72 -46.33 -2.87
C ARG A 28 41.34 -45.80 -3.25
N LEU A 29 40.65 -46.46 -4.15
CA LEU A 29 39.30 -46.10 -4.55
C LEU A 29 38.29 -46.31 -3.40
N ASP A 30 38.44 -47.38 -2.62
CA ASP A 30 37.61 -47.59 -1.44
C ASP A 30 37.84 -46.52 -0.36
N ALA A 31 39.08 -46.13 -0.12
CA ALA A 31 39.40 -45.03 0.79
C ALA A 31 38.82 -43.70 0.33
N ARG A 32 38.84 -43.43 -0.99
CA ARG A 32 38.18 -42.24 -1.56
C ARG A 32 36.67 -42.30 -1.41
N ALA A 33 36.04 -43.45 -1.70
CA ALA A 33 34.61 -43.62 -1.53
C ALA A 33 34.15 -43.31 -0.10
N LYS A 34 34.88 -43.80 0.90
CA LYS A 34 34.62 -43.48 2.31
C LYS A 34 34.79 -41.98 2.64
N GLN A 35 35.87 -41.37 2.15
CA GLN A 35 36.10 -39.94 2.37
C GLN A 35 35.03 -39.06 1.72
N GLU A 36 34.60 -39.41 0.51
CA GLU A 36 33.56 -38.69 -0.21
C GLU A 36 32.18 -38.87 0.44
N HIS A 37 31.86 -40.07 0.93
CA HIS A 37 30.65 -40.32 1.69
C HIS A 37 30.60 -39.53 2.98
N ALA A 38 31.67 -39.51 3.77
CA ALA A 38 31.76 -38.70 4.98
C ALA A 38 31.63 -37.20 4.67
N ALA A 39 32.24 -36.73 3.58
CA ALA A 39 32.10 -35.34 3.13
C ALA A 39 30.67 -35.01 2.70
N LEU A 40 29.99 -35.92 1.96
CA LEU A 40 28.62 -35.77 1.55
C LEU A 40 27.67 -35.75 2.76
N SER A 41 27.79 -36.69 3.67
CA SER A 41 27.02 -36.77 4.89
C SER A 41 27.17 -35.52 5.74
N GLY A 42 28.40 -35.02 5.89
CA GLY A 42 28.66 -33.75 6.60
C GLY A 42 28.05 -32.53 5.90
N ALA A 43 28.07 -32.50 4.56
CA ALA A 43 27.42 -31.42 3.80
C ALA A 43 25.91 -31.45 3.93
N VAL A 44 25.26 -32.63 3.90
CA VAL A 44 23.83 -32.80 4.14
C VAL A 44 23.46 -32.35 5.55
N GLU A 45 24.21 -32.81 6.55
CA GLU A 45 23.99 -32.41 7.94
C GLU A 45 24.13 -30.87 8.13
N ALA A 46 25.16 -30.28 7.56
CA ALA A 46 25.36 -28.82 7.60
C ALA A 46 24.17 -28.08 6.95
N ARG A 47 23.69 -28.55 5.80
CA ARG A 47 22.54 -27.96 5.11
C ARG A 47 21.25 -28.12 5.92
N MET A 48 21.01 -29.27 6.52
CA MET A 48 19.85 -29.49 7.40
C MET A 48 19.89 -28.59 8.64
N ASN A 49 21.07 -28.45 9.26
CA ASN A 49 21.25 -27.57 10.40
C ASN A 49 21.03 -26.11 10.01
N TRP A 50 21.53 -25.68 8.85
CA TRP A 50 21.24 -24.35 8.32
C TRP A 50 19.74 -24.13 8.11
N ILE A 51 19.05 -25.05 7.44
CA ILE A 51 17.60 -24.97 7.18
C ILE A 51 16.80 -24.87 8.49
N SER A 52 17.16 -25.67 9.49
CA SER A 52 16.45 -25.67 10.78
C SER A 52 16.76 -24.45 11.63
N GLY A 53 17.92 -23.83 11.46
CA GLY A 53 18.34 -22.63 12.18
C GLY A 53 18.01 -21.32 11.51
N THR A 54 17.78 -21.34 10.21
CA THR A 54 17.53 -20.13 9.41
C THR A 54 16.19 -19.49 9.74
N ARG A 55 16.21 -18.16 9.82
CA ARG A 55 15.02 -17.33 10.00
C ARG A 55 14.88 -16.35 8.85
N VAL A 56 13.65 -16.03 8.53
CA VAL A 56 13.28 -14.93 7.65
C VAL A 56 12.79 -13.78 8.51
N ALA A 57 13.54 -12.69 8.52
CA ALA A 57 13.15 -11.46 9.18
C ALA A 57 12.42 -10.58 8.16
N LEU A 58 11.12 -10.35 8.39
CA LEU A 58 10.33 -9.37 7.65
C LEU A 58 10.58 -8.01 8.27
N THR A 59 11.02 -7.06 7.45
CA THR A 59 11.36 -5.70 7.90
C THR A 59 10.65 -4.67 7.05
N GLU A 60 10.42 -3.48 7.60
CA GLU A 60 9.88 -2.32 6.90
C GLU A 60 10.64 -1.07 7.34
N ASN A 61 11.24 -0.35 6.39
CA ASN A 61 12.11 0.80 6.68
C ASN A 61 13.23 0.48 7.70
N GLY A 62 13.77 -0.74 7.63
CA GLY A 62 14.79 -1.23 8.55
C GLY A 62 14.31 -1.64 9.94
N ALA A 63 13.00 -1.53 10.23
CA ALA A 63 12.40 -2.00 11.48
C ALA A 63 11.87 -3.43 11.30
N GLU A 64 12.16 -4.33 12.24
CA GLU A 64 11.67 -5.71 12.20
C GLU A 64 10.18 -5.76 12.56
N ILE A 65 9.38 -6.33 11.65
CA ILE A 65 7.97 -6.64 11.85
C ILE A 65 7.83 -7.98 12.57
N GLY A 66 8.59 -8.98 12.12
CA GLY A 66 8.60 -10.31 12.69
C GLY A 66 9.71 -11.17 12.15
N SER A 67 9.97 -12.30 12.82
CA SER A 67 10.99 -13.26 12.44
C SER A 67 10.41 -14.67 12.45
N TYR A 68 10.51 -15.35 11.31
CA TYR A 68 9.83 -16.61 11.02
C TYR A 68 10.83 -17.69 10.67
N THR A 69 10.62 -18.90 11.18
CA THR A 69 11.36 -20.08 10.75
C THR A 69 10.83 -20.59 9.41
N LEU A 70 11.59 -21.42 8.69
CA LEU A 70 11.08 -22.07 7.49
C LEU A 70 9.88 -22.99 7.79
N GLU A 71 9.76 -23.48 9.02
CA GLU A 71 8.57 -24.25 9.49
C GLU A 71 7.36 -23.33 9.64
N ASP A 72 7.50 -22.14 10.25
CA ASP A 72 6.44 -21.13 10.34
C ASP A 72 5.91 -20.72 8.95
N LEU A 73 6.77 -20.81 7.91
CA LEU A 73 6.46 -20.52 6.52
C LEU A 73 6.01 -21.76 5.70
N GLY A 74 5.74 -22.89 6.36
CA GLY A 74 5.28 -24.10 5.68
C GLY A 74 6.35 -24.83 4.84
N LEU A 75 7.62 -24.39 4.88
CA LEU A 75 8.68 -24.85 3.98
C LEU A 75 9.52 -25.99 4.54
N SER A 76 9.28 -26.52 5.74
CA SER A 76 10.12 -27.52 6.38
C SER A 76 10.30 -28.80 5.53
N GLN A 77 9.22 -29.28 4.90
CA GLN A 77 9.30 -30.48 4.04
C GLN A 77 10.00 -30.18 2.72
N SER A 78 9.72 -29.06 2.10
CA SER A 78 10.40 -28.62 0.87
C SER A 78 11.89 -28.41 1.10
N ALA A 79 12.26 -27.79 2.22
CA ALA A 79 13.64 -27.56 2.63
C ALA A 79 14.38 -28.89 2.88
N GLN A 80 13.75 -29.85 3.54
CA GLN A 80 14.30 -31.19 3.76
C GLN A 80 14.49 -31.93 2.42
N ALA A 81 13.50 -31.89 1.53
CA ALA A 81 13.61 -32.50 0.21
C ALA A 81 14.74 -31.86 -0.61
N ALA A 82 14.90 -30.52 -0.56
CA ALA A 82 16.00 -29.82 -1.22
C ALA A 82 17.39 -30.19 -0.66
N ALA A 83 17.47 -30.43 0.65
CA ALA A 83 18.73 -30.85 1.29
C ALA A 83 19.18 -32.26 0.85
N THR A 84 18.23 -33.12 0.47
CA THR A 84 18.47 -34.52 0.12
C THR A 84 18.11 -34.87 -1.34
N ASN A 85 17.83 -33.87 -2.17
CA ASN A 85 17.39 -34.06 -3.54
C ASN A 85 18.40 -34.86 -4.38
N GLY A 86 17.92 -35.89 -5.07
CA GLY A 86 18.75 -36.74 -5.92
C GLY A 86 19.62 -37.73 -5.16
N LEU A 87 19.60 -37.76 -3.83
CA LEU A 87 20.33 -38.74 -3.02
C LEU A 87 19.51 -40.04 -2.86
N SER A 88 20.20 -41.17 -2.98
CA SER A 88 19.63 -42.50 -2.70
C SER A 88 19.72 -42.84 -1.20
N GLN A 89 19.04 -43.89 -0.77
CA GLN A 89 19.14 -44.32 0.63
C GLN A 89 20.58 -44.71 1.04
N ILE A 90 21.38 -45.23 0.10
CA ILE A 90 22.77 -45.59 0.37
C ILE A 90 23.67 -44.34 0.55
N ASP A 91 23.31 -43.24 -0.12
CA ASP A 91 24.03 -41.97 0.01
C ASP A 91 23.86 -41.37 1.41
N LEU A 92 22.78 -41.65 2.07
CA LEU A 92 22.40 -41.15 3.38
C LEU A 92 22.66 -42.11 4.54
N LEU A 93 23.30 -43.27 4.28
CA LEU A 93 23.65 -44.20 5.35
C LEU A 93 24.60 -43.51 6.36
N PRO A 94 24.41 -43.76 7.67
CA PRO A 94 25.40 -43.37 8.67
C PRO A 94 26.81 -43.90 8.30
N GLU A 95 27.88 -43.17 8.62
CA GLU A 95 29.25 -43.54 8.25
C GLU A 95 29.60 -44.98 8.64
N ALA A 96 29.21 -45.41 9.86
CA ALA A 96 29.47 -46.75 10.36
C ALA A 96 28.77 -47.85 9.52
N GLU A 97 27.53 -47.57 9.03
CA GLU A 97 26.79 -48.51 8.18
C GLU A 97 27.35 -48.51 6.77
N PHE A 98 27.73 -47.35 6.23
CA PHE A 98 28.39 -47.27 4.93
C PHE A 98 29.74 -48.00 4.95
N GLU A 99 30.56 -47.87 6.02
CA GLU A 99 31.80 -48.58 6.19
C GLU A 99 31.59 -50.12 6.29
N ALA A 100 30.46 -50.57 6.79
CA ALA A 100 30.11 -51.98 6.89
C ALA A 100 29.71 -52.63 5.53
N LEU A 101 29.42 -51.81 4.50
CA LEU A 101 29.15 -52.29 3.16
C LEU A 101 30.32 -53.03 2.55
N GLY A 102 30.05 -53.91 1.58
CA GLY A 102 31.10 -54.56 0.77
C GLY A 102 31.86 -53.56 -0.10
N ILE A 103 33.11 -53.83 -0.39
CA ILE A 103 33.96 -52.96 -1.24
C ILE A 103 33.28 -52.68 -2.59
N ALA A 104 32.64 -53.69 -3.20
CA ALA A 104 31.98 -53.55 -4.48
C ALA A 104 30.80 -52.56 -4.41
N GLU A 105 30.04 -52.54 -3.33
CA GLU A 105 28.89 -51.62 -3.10
C GLU A 105 29.38 -50.18 -2.91
N ARG A 106 30.45 -50.00 -2.11
CA ARG A 106 31.05 -48.67 -1.94
C ARG A 106 31.66 -48.10 -3.21
N LEU A 107 32.33 -48.95 -4.02
CA LEU A 107 32.85 -48.53 -5.32
C LEU A 107 31.74 -48.19 -6.32
N SER A 108 30.61 -48.94 -6.27
CA SER A 108 29.43 -48.63 -7.09
C SER A 108 28.84 -47.27 -6.70
N TRP A 109 28.78 -46.98 -5.42
CA TRP A 109 28.33 -45.69 -4.90
C TRP A 109 29.24 -44.57 -5.38
N HIS A 110 30.54 -44.71 -5.23
CA HIS A 110 31.55 -43.71 -5.65
C HIS A 110 31.44 -43.36 -7.15
N ALA A 111 31.09 -44.31 -8.00
CA ALA A 111 30.93 -44.06 -9.44
C ALA A 111 29.65 -43.26 -9.79
N GLY A 112 28.66 -43.24 -8.88
CA GLY A 112 27.38 -42.62 -9.08
C GLY A 112 27.11 -41.36 -8.24
N ALA A 113 27.96 -41.11 -7.22
CA ALA A 113 27.79 -40.00 -6.32
C ALA A 113 28.12 -38.64 -7.02
N SER A 114 27.21 -37.71 -6.89
CA SER A 114 27.37 -36.33 -7.39
C SER A 114 27.04 -35.33 -6.29
N ALA A 115 28.01 -34.44 -6.00
CA ALA A 115 27.78 -33.34 -5.05
C ALA A 115 26.82 -32.26 -5.56
N GLU A 116 26.51 -32.24 -6.87
CA GLU A 116 25.55 -31.30 -7.48
C GLU A 116 24.12 -31.46 -6.97
N ALA A 117 23.80 -32.63 -6.39
CA ALA A 117 22.49 -32.91 -5.81
C ALA A 117 22.13 -32.02 -4.60
N LEU A 118 23.12 -31.37 -3.98
CA LEU A 118 22.90 -30.51 -2.80
C LEU A 118 22.48 -29.07 -3.14
N ASP A 119 22.56 -28.67 -4.41
CA ASP A 119 22.26 -27.29 -4.86
C ASP A 119 20.80 -27.11 -5.36
N ALA A 120 19.92 -28.04 -5.03
CA ALA A 120 18.53 -27.93 -5.42
C ALA A 120 17.85 -26.69 -4.78
N PRO A 121 17.08 -25.93 -5.57
CA PRO A 121 16.33 -24.79 -5.05
C PRO A 121 15.22 -25.26 -4.10
N LEU A 122 14.80 -24.37 -3.18
CA LEU A 122 13.62 -24.61 -2.36
C LEU A 122 12.37 -24.56 -3.25
N ASP A 123 11.43 -25.46 -3.01
CA ASP A 123 10.11 -25.42 -3.62
C ASP A 123 9.24 -24.45 -2.82
N LEU A 124 9.02 -23.24 -3.36
CA LEU A 124 8.22 -22.20 -2.74
C LEU A 124 6.72 -22.34 -2.97
N THR A 125 6.26 -23.39 -3.68
CA THR A 125 4.82 -23.62 -3.90
C THR A 125 4.03 -23.86 -2.62
N GLN A 126 4.72 -24.29 -1.56
CA GLN A 126 4.15 -24.56 -0.23
C GLN A 126 4.32 -23.37 0.74
N LEU A 127 4.82 -22.23 0.27
CA LEU A 127 5.03 -21.07 1.11
C LEU A 127 3.70 -20.60 1.72
N ASP A 128 3.65 -20.55 3.04
CA ASP A 128 2.53 -20.02 3.83
C ASP A 128 2.95 -18.69 4.46
N THR A 129 2.28 -17.61 4.06
CA THR A 129 2.55 -16.25 4.53
C THR A 129 1.43 -15.69 5.40
N ALA A 130 0.45 -16.50 5.81
CA ALA A 130 -0.69 -16.04 6.60
C ALA A 130 -0.27 -15.33 7.90
N LYS A 131 0.74 -15.85 8.60
CA LYS A 131 1.26 -15.22 9.83
C LYS A 131 2.06 -13.95 9.55
N PRO A 132 3.06 -13.92 8.64
CA PRO A 132 3.72 -12.67 8.24
C PRO A 132 2.76 -11.58 7.76
N GLU A 133 1.75 -11.94 6.97
CA GLU A 133 0.72 -11.00 6.49
C GLU A 133 -0.11 -10.43 7.64
N ALA A 134 -0.51 -11.27 8.60
CA ALA A 134 -1.25 -10.82 9.78
C ALA A 134 -0.42 -9.85 10.62
N ASP A 135 0.87 -10.15 10.85
CA ASP A 135 1.78 -9.29 11.62
C ASP A 135 2.02 -7.96 10.90
N ALA A 136 2.22 -7.99 9.57
CA ALA A 136 2.40 -6.78 8.76
C ALA A 136 1.14 -5.90 8.71
N ASN A 137 -0.05 -6.50 8.65
CA ASN A 137 -1.32 -5.79 8.64
C ASN A 137 -1.78 -5.31 10.03
N ALA A 138 -1.15 -5.78 11.11
CA ALA A 138 -1.39 -5.26 12.45
C ALA A 138 -0.78 -3.86 12.69
N ILE A 139 0.14 -3.42 11.81
CA ILE A 139 0.71 -2.07 11.85
C ILE A 139 -0.32 -1.08 11.32
N GLU A 140 -0.47 0.06 11.99
CA GLU A 140 -1.34 1.13 11.53
C GLU A 140 -0.84 1.67 10.18
N ARG A 141 -1.74 1.69 9.18
CA ARG A 141 -1.42 2.06 7.81
C ARG A 141 -2.27 3.23 7.34
N GLN A 142 -1.67 4.05 6.50
CA GLN A 142 -2.32 5.17 5.86
C GLN A 142 -2.62 4.81 4.41
N ALA A 143 -3.89 4.96 4.01
CA ALA A 143 -4.27 4.79 2.61
C ALA A 143 -3.66 5.92 1.74
N PRO A 144 -3.34 5.66 0.48
CA PRO A 144 -2.96 6.71 -0.45
C PRO A 144 -4.11 7.70 -0.64
N GLN A 145 -3.78 8.95 -0.92
CA GLN A 145 -4.75 10.00 -1.22
C GLN A 145 -4.46 10.54 -2.62
N ASP A 146 -5.51 10.63 -3.41
CA ASP A 146 -5.44 11.18 -4.77
C ASP A 146 -5.27 12.70 -4.75
N ALA A 147 -4.57 13.21 -5.74
CA ALA A 147 -4.52 14.65 -5.99
C ALA A 147 -5.91 15.15 -6.37
N HIS A 148 -6.32 16.27 -5.81
CA HIS A 148 -7.61 16.89 -6.12
C HIS A 148 -7.57 18.42 -5.91
N VAL A 149 -8.56 19.10 -6.46
CA VAL A 149 -8.78 20.52 -6.16
C VAL A 149 -9.66 20.59 -4.91
N ALA A 150 -9.13 21.17 -3.85
CA ALA A 150 -9.87 21.46 -2.62
C ALA A 150 -10.39 22.90 -2.65
N PHE A 151 -11.59 23.12 -2.10
CA PHE A 151 -12.15 24.44 -1.88
C PHE A 151 -12.37 24.65 -0.38
N GLU A 152 -11.56 25.51 0.21
CA GLU A 152 -11.63 25.82 1.64
C GLU A 152 -11.46 27.34 1.87
N ASP A 153 -12.23 27.89 2.80
CA ASP A 153 -12.16 29.29 3.21
C ASP A 153 -12.23 30.29 2.03
N GLY A 154 -13.01 29.97 0.99
CA GLY A 154 -13.16 30.82 -0.19
C GLY A 154 -11.99 30.77 -1.16
N ARG A 155 -11.22 29.67 -1.15
CA ARG A 155 -10.08 29.49 -2.03
C ARG A 155 -10.00 28.07 -2.58
N PHE A 156 -9.75 27.98 -3.88
CA PHE A 156 -9.40 26.73 -4.55
C PHE A 156 -7.90 26.49 -4.49
N THR A 157 -7.50 25.32 -4.03
CA THR A 157 -6.10 24.90 -3.98
C THR A 157 -5.94 23.51 -4.57
N LEU A 158 -4.87 23.27 -5.30
CA LEU A 158 -4.51 21.94 -5.74
C LEU A 158 -3.79 21.22 -4.60
N GLU A 159 -4.39 20.17 -4.09
CA GLU A 159 -3.76 19.26 -3.16
C GLU A 159 -3.07 18.13 -3.92
N GLU A 160 -1.78 17.96 -3.68
CA GLU A 160 -0.99 16.91 -4.30
C GLU A 160 -1.34 15.53 -3.73
N ALA A 161 -1.14 14.51 -4.55
CA ALA A 161 -1.32 13.13 -4.11
C ALA A 161 -0.35 12.79 -2.97
N VAL A 162 -0.85 12.07 -1.97
CA VAL A 162 -0.06 11.57 -0.85
C VAL A 162 0.08 10.07 -0.97
N SER A 163 1.32 9.59 -1.03
CA SER A 163 1.61 8.16 -0.98
C SER A 163 1.26 7.61 0.41
N GLY A 164 0.44 6.59 0.44
CA GLY A 164 0.15 5.83 1.65
C GLY A 164 1.21 4.76 1.92
N ASN A 165 0.93 3.93 2.93
CA ASN A 165 1.70 2.72 3.23
C ASN A 165 0.81 1.48 3.37
N THR A 166 -0.40 1.50 2.79
CA THR A 166 -1.26 0.32 2.66
C THR A 166 -0.58 -0.69 1.75
N LEU A 167 -0.42 -1.92 2.23
CA LEU A 167 0.22 -2.98 1.46
C LEU A 167 -0.66 -3.45 0.30
N MET A 168 -0.05 -3.65 -0.85
CA MET A 168 -0.70 -4.34 -1.97
C MET A 168 -0.99 -5.79 -1.60
N PRO A 169 -2.03 -6.39 -2.18
CA PRO A 169 -2.25 -7.83 -2.09
C PRO A 169 -0.97 -8.59 -2.46
N ASP A 170 -0.64 -9.63 -1.69
CA ASP A 170 0.52 -10.49 -1.88
C ASP A 170 1.91 -9.81 -1.72
N ALA A 171 2.01 -8.53 -1.35
CA ALA A 171 3.29 -7.83 -1.18
C ALA A 171 4.24 -8.55 -0.21
N VAL A 172 3.73 -8.99 0.94
CA VAL A 172 4.50 -9.76 1.95
C VAL A 172 5.00 -11.07 1.38
N ARG A 173 4.11 -11.80 0.68
CA ARG A 173 4.46 -13.07 0.03
C ARG A 173 5.55 -12.88 -1.01
N HIS A 174 5.38 -11.92 -1.90
CA HIS A 174 6.34 -11.64 -2.97
C HIS A 174 7.71 -11.25 -2.41
N THR A 175 7.73 -10.41 -1.38
CA THR A 175 8.97 -9.97 -0.71
C THR A 175 9.71 -11.15 -0.08
N ILE A 176 9.01 -12.04 0.61
CA ILE A 176 9.60 -13.25 1.20
C ILE A 176 10.11 -14.21 0.10
N GLU A 177 9.35 -14.42 -0.97
CA GLU A 177 9.75 -15.25 -2.11
C GLU A 177 11.04 -14.73 -2.77
N LEU A 178 11.13 -13.43 -2.99
CA LEU A 178 12.32 -12.80 -3.56
C LEU A 178 13.55 -12.96 -2.65
N ALA A 179 13.39 -12.72 -1.35
CA ALA A 179 14.48 -12.86 -0.38
C ALA A 179 15.00 -14.30 -0.30
N LEU A 180 14.10 -15.28 -0.24
CA LEU A 180 14.45 -16.72 -0.24
C LEU A 180 15.14 -17.13 -1.54
N THR A 181 14.59 -16.72 -2.68
CA THR A 181 15.16 -17.03 -4.01
C THR A 181 16.53 -16.42 -4.19
N GLY A 182 16.74 -15.19 -3.74
CA GLY A 182 18.02 -14.50 -3.82
C GLY A 182 19.12 -15.21 -3.06
N VAL A 183 18.85 -15.69 -1.84
CA VAL A 183 19.79 -16.43 -1.01
C VAL A 183 20.14 -17.80 -1.60
N VAL A 184 19.11 -18.53 -2.04
CA VAL A 184 19.31 -19.88 -2.62
C VAL A 184 20.10 -19.79 -3.93
N ASN A 185 19.77 -18.86 -4.82
CA ASN A 185 20.48 -18.69 -6.09
C ASN A 185 21.94 -18.23 -5.92
N ALA A 186 22.24 -17.51 -4.83
CA ALA A 186 23.59 -17.09 -4.51
C ALA A 186 24.41 -18.20 -3.82
N GLY A 187 23.82 -19.36 -3.51
CA GLY A 187 24.47 -20.43 -2.75
C GLY A 187 24.89 -20.02 -1.34
N GLN A 188 24.24 -19.00 -0.79
CA GLN A 188 24.52 -18.47 0.54
C GLN A 188 23.71 -19.22 1.61
N GLN A 189 24.27 -19.27 2.82
CA GLN A 189 23.64 -19.90 3.98
C GLN A 189 23.68 -18.96 5.19
N PRO A 190 23.01 -17.79 5.14
CA PRO A 190 22.96 -16.88 6.28
C PRO A 190 22.06 -17.45 7.39
N GLU A 191 22.32 -17.07 8.63
CA GLU A 191 21.44 -17.40 9.76
C GLU A 191 20.12 -16.66 9.68
N THR A 192 20.13 -15.45 9.10
CA THR A 192 18.92 -14.62 8.92
C THR A 192 18.86 -14.14 7.47
N ILE A 193 17.72 -14.33 6.84
CA ILE A 193 17.35 -13.81 5.53
C ILE A 193 16.45 -12.60 5.76
N THR A 194 16.83 -11.43 5.26
CA THR A 194 16.02 -10.21 5.41
C THR A 194 15.11 -10.07 4.20
N ALA A 195 13.81 -9.92 4.47
CA ALA A 195 12.77 -9.61 3.51
C ALA A 195 12.26 -8.19 3.82
N GLU A 196 12.64 -7.20 3.02
CA GLU A 196 12.39 -5.78 3.27
C GLU A 196 11.21 -5.27 2.44
N LEU A 197 10.20 -4.69 3.10
CA LEU A 197 9.00 -4.09 2.50
C LEU A 197 9.24 -2.60 2.17
N THR A 198 10.23 -2.29 1.35
CA THR A 198 10.55 -0.89 0.98
C THR A 198 10.42 -0.60 -0.50
N ASP A 199 10.20 -1.59 -1.32
CA ASP A 199 10.03 -1.38 -2.75
C ASP A 199 8.70 -0.69 -3.05
N VAL A 200 8.73 0.19 -4.05
CA VAL A 200 7.55 0.94 -4.53
C VAL A 200 6.37 0.02 -4.83
N ASP A 201 6.67 -1.22 -5.25
CA ASP A 201 5.68 -2.24 -5.59
C ASP A 201 5.02 -2.92 -4.37
N CYS A 202 5.45 -2.60 -3.15
CA CYS A 202 4.85 -3.16 -1.93
C CYS A 202 3.60 -2.41 -1.47
N TYR A 203 3.42 -1.16 -1.90
CA TYR A 203 2.37 -0.29 -1.40
C TYR A 203 1.41 0.16 -2.49
N GLU A 204 0.16 0.38 -2.08
CA GLU A 204 -0.84 1.01 -2.95
C GLU A 204 -0.40 2.43 -3.28
N ALA A 205 -0.43 2.77 -4.57
CA ALA A 205 -0.15 4.11 -5.05
C ALA A 205 -1.46 4.89 -5.24
N PRO A 206 -1.45 6.23 -5.13
CA PRO A 206 -2.59 7.05 -5.52
C PRO A 206 -2.90 6.85 -7.02
N GLU A 207 -4.19 6.78 -7.35
CA GLU A 207 -4.63 6.58 -8.73
C GLU A 207 -4.51 7.87 -9.56
N VAL A 208 -4.77 9.02 -8.92
CA VAL A 208 -4.73 10.34 -9.54
C VAL A 208 -3.57 11.15 -8.96
N THR A 209 -2.69 11.60 -9.84
CA THR A 209 -1.52 12.44 -9.48
C THR A 209 -1.43 13.64 -10.40
N THR A 210 -0.67 14.67 -10.01
CA THR A 210 -0.37 15.82 -10.86
C THR A 210 0.48 15.47 -12.10
N GLU A 211 1.05 14.28 -12.15
CA GLU A 211 1.82 13.79 -13.30
C GLU A 211 0.94 13.14 -14.36
N ASN A 212 -0.16 12.46 -13.94
CA ASN A 212 -1.03 11.70 -14.84
C ASN A 212 -2.36 12.40 -15.14
N THR A 213 -2.71 13.45 -14.39
CA THR A 213 -3.98 14.18 -14.53
C THR A 213 -3.71 15.69 -14.52
N SER A 214 -4.38 16.42 -15.40
CA SER A 214 -4.40 17.88 -15.38
C SER A 214 -5.60 18.37 -14.58
N PHE A 215 -5.37 19.32 -13.69
CA PHE A 215 -6.39 19.94 -12.85
C PHE A 215 -6.69 21.35 -13.36
N ASP A 216 -7.97 21.67 -13.49
CA ASP A 216 -8.44 22.98 -13.92
C ASP A 216 -9.25 23.62 -12.81
N ILE A 217 -8.65 24.61 -12.15
CA ILE A 217 -9.26 25.34 -11.04
C ILE A 217 -10.45 26.18 -11.54
N GLU A 218 -10.40 26.71 -12.78
CA GLU A 218 -11.54 27.45 -13.36
C GLU A 218 -12.75 26.54 -13.54
N GLN A 219 -12.53 25.32 -14.05
CA GLN A 219 -13.59 24.34 -14.18
C GLN A 219 -14.15 23.92 -12.80
N SER A 220 -13.31 23.74 -11.80
CA SER A 220 -13.75 23.40 -10.43
C SER A 220 -14.61 24.53 -9.83
N PHE A 221 -14.26 25.79 -10.10
CA PHE A 221 -15.06 26.93 -9.68
C PHE A 221 -16.42 26.99 -10.40
N GLU A 222 -16.46 26.72 -11.72
CA GLU A 222 -17.70 26.64 -12.47
C GLU A 222 -18.60 25.50 -11.99
N ASP A 223 -17.99 24.35 -11.67
CA ASP A 223 -18.71 23.17 -11.14
C ASP A 223 -19.32 23.47 -9.76
N GLU A 224 -18.61 24.20 -8.89
CA GLU A 224 -19.10 24.60 -7.56
C GLU A 224 -20.24 25.62 -7.65
N LEU A 225 -20.19 26.52 -8.64
CA LEU A 225 -21.28 27.44 -8.92
C LEU A 225 -22.50 26.76 -9.56
N HIS A 226 -22.30 25.57 -10.13
CA HIS A 226 -23.38 24.88 -10.81
C HIS A 226 -24.51 24.50 -9.84
N GLY A 227 -25.70 25.03 -10.11
CA GLY A 227 -26.86 24.81 -9.24
C GLY A 227 -26.85 25.66 -7.96
N PHE A 228 -25.94 26.65 -7.85
CA PHE A 228 -25.94 27.57 -6.71
C PHE A 228 -27.32 28.19 -6.51
N LEU A 229 -27.82 28.10 -5.29
CA LEU A 229 -29.07 28.72 -4.87
C LEU A 229 -29.00 29.09 -3.39
N LEU A 230 -29.08 30.37 -3.14
CA LEU A 230 -29.21 30.92 -1.80
C LEU A 230 -30.57 31.58 -1.67
N THR A 231 -31.25 31.37 -0.55
CA THR A 231 -32.57 31.95 -0.29
C THR A 231 -32.54 32.85 0.95
N VAL A 232 -33.26 33.94 0.91
CA VAL A 232 -33.48 34.84 2.06
C VAL A 232 -34.96 34.85 2.39
N ASP A 233 -35.32 34.39 3.59
CA ASP A 233 -36.70 34.30 4.03
C ASP A 233 -37.09 35.43 4.99
N PHE A 234 -37.68 36.49 4.46
CA PHE A 234 -38.11 37.67 5.23
C PHE A 234 -39.31 37.37 6.16
N ALA A 235 -40.10 36.34 5.87
CA ALA A 235 -41.19 35.96 6.78
C ALA A 235 -40.64 35.31 8.06
N LYS A 236 -39.51 34.58 7.99
CA LYS A 236 -38.87 34.04 9.18
C LYS A 236 -38.23 35.16 10.02
N ALA A 237 -37.61 36.15 9.35
CA ALA A 237 -37.01 37.31 10.02
C ALA A 237 -38.09 38.16 10.72
N ALA A 238 -39.29 38.28 10.18
CA ALA A 238 -40.39 39.10 10.72
C ALA A 238 -41.71 38.29 10.73
N PRO A 239 -41.88 37.27 11.58
CA PRO A 239 -43.03 36.37 11.55
C PRO A 239 -44.39 37.04 11.90
N GLN A 240 -44.34 38.27 12.43
CA GLN A 240 -45.51 39.06 12.73
C GLN A 240 -46.05 39.85 11.51
N LEU A 241 -45.29 39.83 10.40
CA LEU A 241 -45.66 40.52 9.17
C LEU A 241 -46.09 39.52 8.10
N SER A 242 -46.89 39.99 7.15
CA SER A 242 -47.32 39.22 5.99
C SER A 242 -46.74 39.85 4.74
N PHE A 243 -45.91 39.13 4.04
CA PHE A 243 -45.38 39.54 2.75
C PHE A 243 -45.99 38.67 1.64
N ASP A 244 -46.28 39.24 0.49
CA ASP A 244 -46.83 38.53 -0.65
C ASP A 244 -45.83 37.49 -1.20
N GLU A 245 -44.56 37.87 -1.31
CA GLU A 245 -43.44 37.01 -1.73
C GLU A 245 -42.32 37.09 -0.72
N PRO A 246 -42.40 36.33 0.40
CA PRO A 246 -41.45 36.50 1.51
C PRO A 246 -40.06 35.98 1.25
N VAL A 247 -39.87 35.15 0.21
CA VAL A 247 -38.58 34.50 -0.07
C VAL A 247 -37.94 35.09 -1.32
N GLN A 248 -36.78 35.69 -1.14
CA GLN A 248 -35.93 36.09 -2.25
C GLN A 248 -34.90 35.00 -2.55
N LYS A 249 -34.49 34.91 -3.82
CA LYS A 249 -33.55 33.89 -4.31
C LYS A 249 -32.37 34.58 -4.98
N LEU A 250 -31.21 34.17 -4.60
CA LEU A 250 -29.96 34.43 -5.33
C LEU A 250 -29.63 33.17 -6.15
N THR A 251 -29.87 33.25 -7.44
CA THR A 251 -29.67 32.14 -8.38
C THR A 251 -28.26 32.06 -8.88
N GLN A 252 -27.87 30.94 -9.46
CA GLN A 252 -26.56 30.73 -10.11
C GLN A 252 -26.17 31.93 -11.01
N THR A 253 -27.03 32.35 -11.92
CA THR A 253 -26.76 33.46 -12.85
C THR A 253 -26.45 34.78 -12.13
N GLN A 254 -27.12 35.03 -10.99
CA GLN A 254 -26.87 36.22 -10.19
C GLN A 254 -25.56 36.07 -9.39
N ALA A 255 -25.28 34.85 -8.87
CA ALA A 255 -24.02 34.57 -8.19
C ALA A 255 -22.83 34.72 -9.15
N GLU A 256 -22.89 34.14 -10.35
CA GLU A 256 -21.88 34.30 -11.41
C GLU A 256 -21.57 35.75 -11.76
N ALA A 257 -22.55 36.63 -11.64
CA ALA A 257 -22.36 38.08 -11.86
C ALA A 257 -21.70 38.79 -10.68
N LEU A 258 -21.72 38.22 -9.49
CA LEU A 258 -21.26 38.81 -8.25
C LEU A 258 -19.93 38.24 -7.72
N VAL A 259 -19.50 37.07 -8.25
CA VAL A 259 -18.24 36.44 -7.83
C VAL A 259 -17.27 36.31 -8.99
N SER A 260 -15.99 36.32 -8.69
CA SER A 260 -14.93 36.04 -9.65
C SER A 260 -13.79 35.26 -9.01
N LEU A 261 -13.15 34.40 -9.83
CA LEU A 261 -11.99 33.64 -9.42
C LEU A 261 -10.70 34.42 -9.73
N GLU A 262 -9.89 34.65 -8.72
CA GLU A 262 -8.59 35.27 -8.88
C GLU A 262 -7.52 34.23 -9.31
N LYS A 263 -6.41 34.71 -9.86
CA LYS A 263 -5.31 33.85 -10.35
C LYS A 263 -4.67 32.97 -9.26
N ASP A 264 -4.80 33.36 -8.01
CA ASP A 264 -4.27 32.61 -6.88
C ASP A 264 -5.29 31.58 -6.32
N GLY A 265 -6.41 31.40 -7.00
CA GLY A 265 -7.50 30.49 -6.62
C GLY A 265 -8.50 31.08 -5.63
N SER A 266 -8.33 32.33 -5.16
CA SER A 266 -9.27 32.95 -4.24
C SER A 266 -10.55 33.41 -4.96
N VAL A 267 -11.69 33.26 -4.28
CA VAL A 267 -12.98 33.77 -4.73
C VAL A 267 -13.16 35.17 -4.18
N THR A 268 -13.38 36.16 -5.09
CA THR A 268 -13.69 37.52 -4.74
C THR A 268 -15.14 37.83 -5.04
N VAL A 269 -15.72 38.73 -4.26
CA VAL A 269 -17.13 39.13 -4.33
C VAL A 269 -17.24 40.59 -4.67
N ASP A 270 -18.11 40.97 -5.62
CA ASP A 270 -18.51 42.33 -5.90
C ASP A 270 -19.42 42.86 -4.77
N GLU A 271 -18.85 43.40 -3.72
CA GLU A 271 -19.57 43.91 -2.54
C GLU A 271 -20.56 45.05 -2.89
N ASP A 272 -20.22 45.87 -3.90
CA ASP A 272 -21.13 46.92 -4.34
C ASP A 272 -22.32 46.39 -5.08
N GLY A 273 -22.14 45.33 -5.90
CA GLY A 273 -23.22 44.58 -6.53
C GLY A 273 -24.12 43.90 -5.52
N VAL A 274 -23.55 43.26 -4.48
CA VAL A 274 -24.34 42.65 -3.38
C VAL A 274 -25.13 43.71 -2.63
N ARG A 275 -24.51 44.89 -2.32
CA ARG A 275 -25.20 45.97 -1.65
C ARG A 275 -26.38 46.51 -2.47
N ALA A 276 -26.20 46.66 -3.79
CA ALA A 276 -27.26 47.09 -4.68
C ALA A 276 -28.43 46.08 -4.71
N LEU A 277 -28.13 44.76 -4.67
CA LEU A 277 -29.12 43.71 -4.58
C LEU A 277 -29.92 43.77 -3.26
N VAL A 278 -29.23 43.93 -2.14
CA VAL A 278 -29.80 44.06 -0.80
C VAL A 278 -30.69 45.31 -0.73
N ASP A 279 -30.25 46.45 -1.30
CA ASP A 279 -31.04 47.68 -1.35
C ASP A 279 -32.34 47.49 -2.12
N ALA A 280 -32.28 46.78 -3.27
CA ALA A 280 -33.50 46.49 -4.05
C ALA A 280 -34.47 45.56 -3.29
N TRP A 281 -33.98 44.60 -2.55
CA TRP A 281 -34.81 43.76 -1.67
C TRP A 281 -35.37 44.54 -0.51
N ALA A 282 -34.54 45.32 0.17
CA ALA A 282 -34.96 46.15 1.30
C ALA A 282 -36.07 47.15 0.90
N ASP A 283 -35.94 47.77 -0.28
CA ASP A 283 -37.00 48.69 -0.79
C ASP A 283 -38.36 47.98 -0.98
N THR A 284 -38.35 46.67 -1.18
CA THR A 284 -39.57 45.84 -1.28
C THR A 284 -40.16 45.48 0.08
N TYR A 285 -39.30 45.23 1.07
CA TYR A 285 -39.68 44.68 2.38
C TYR A 285 -39.71 45.75 3.50
N ASP A 286 -39.11 46.90 3.30
CA ASP A 286 -39.18 47.99 4.27
C ASP A 286 -40.60 48.52 4.39
N ILE A 287 -41.16 48.44 5.58
CA ILE A 287 -42.46 49.02 5.90
C ILE A 287 -42.23 50.33 6.64
N PRO A 288 -42.41 51.46 5.96
CA PRO A 288 -42.20 52.77 6.61
C PRO A 288 -43.32 53.05 7.64
N TYR A 289 -42.93 53.75 8.66
CA TYR A 289 -43.92 54.27 9.61
C TYR A 289 -44.93 55.17 8.90
N THR A 290 -46.21 54.78 8.86
CA THR A 290 -47.27 55.56 8.22
C THR A 290 -48.28 55.98 9.26
N LYS A 291 -48.42 57.28 9.42
CA LYS A 291 -49.54 57.87 10.18
C LYS A 291 -50.74 58.00 9.25
N TYR A 292 -51.79 57.29 9.54
CA TYR A 292 -53.06 57.50 8.86
C TYR A 292 -53.87 58.52 9.65
N LEU A 293 -54.39 59.52 8.95
CA LEU A 293 -55.37 60.45 9.47
C LEU A 293 -56.74 60.04 8.93
N PHE A 294 -57.68 59.80 9.81
CA PHE A 294 -59.05 59.57 9.44
C PHE A 294 -59.80 60.86 9.35
N ASP A 295 -60.49 61.11 8.26
CA ASP A 295 -61.38 62.28 8.10
C ASP A 295 -62.75 61.91 8.71
N SER A 296 -63.06 62.57 9.81
CA SER A 296 -64.35 62.43 10.47
C SER A 296 -65.28 63.52 9.98
N GLU A 297 -66.43 63.15 9.42
CA GLU A 297 -67.46 64.12 8.99
C GLU A 297 -67.93 64.99 10.14
N VAL A 298 -67.65 64.61 11.40
CA VAL A 298 -68.09 65.33 12.60
C VAL A 298 -67.05 66.22 13.24
N ASP A 299 -65.81 65.71 13.33
CA ASP A 299 -64.76 66.35 14.09
C ASP A 299 -63.48 66.74 13.27
N GLY A 300 -63.58 66.61 11.95
CA GLY A 300 -62.40 66.82 11.08
C GLY A 300 -61.43 65.69 11.16
N TYR A 301 -60.18 65.93 10.88
CA TYR A 301 -59.12 64.89 10.86
C TYR A 301 -58.81 64.43 12.29
N VAL A 302 -59.09 63.16 12.58
CA VAL A 302 -58.72 62.51 13.85
C VAL A 302 -57.55 61.56 13.59
N PRO A 303 -56.48 61.68 14.32
CA PRO A 303 -55.37 60.75 14.20
C PRO A 303 -55.81 59.40 14.74
N ILE A 304 -55.83 58.41 13.89
CA ILE A 304 -56.05 57.01 14.31
C ILE A 304 -54.67 56.41 14.51
N GLN A 305 -54.36 55.98 15.74
CA GLN A 305 -53.20 55.20 16.05
C GLN A 305 -53.52 53.73 15.70
N PHE A 306 -53.20 53.30 14.49
CA PHE A 306 -53.07 51.90 14.21
C PHE A 306 -51.77 51.40 14.83
N LEU A 307 -51.68 50.13 15.18
CA LEU A 307 -50.45 49.51 15.68
C LEU A 307 -49.27 49.94 14.80
N ASP A 308 -48.32 50.64 15.43
CA ASP A 308 -47.09 51.13 14.80
C ASP A 308 -46.19 49.94 14.44
N VAL A 309 -46.45 49.31 13.29
CA VAL A 309 -45.57 48.27 12.77
C VAL A 309 -44.71 48.92 11.70
N SER A 310 -43.46 49.18 12.02
CA SER A 310 -42.42 49.49 11.04
C SER A 310 -41.44 48.34 10.98
N TYR A 311 -41.05 48.01 9.81
CA TYR A 311 -40.01 46.99 9.60
C TYR A 311 -38.96 47.58 8.67
N ARG A 312 -37.71 47.36 9.01
CA ARG A 312 -36.56 47.73 8.15
C ARG A 312 -35.63 46.56 8.06
N VAL A 313 -35.23 46.22 6.87
CA VAL A 313 -34.15 45.27 6.62
C VAL A 313 -32.84 45.81 7.15
N ASP A 314 -32.10 45.06 7.92
CA ASP A 314 -30.75 45.39 8.30
C ASP A 314 -29.83 45.14 7.08
N ARG A 315 -29.66 46.22 6.29
CA ARG A 315 -28.92 46.16 5.01
C ARG A 315 -27.47 45.80 5.21
N GLU A 316 -26.84 46.27 6.28
CA GLU A 316 -25.45 46.03 6.57
C GLU A 316 -25.24 44.55 6.94
N ALA A 317 -25.99 44.01 7.89
CA ALA A 317 -25.90 42.64 8.32
C ALA A 317 -26.23 41.67 7.19
N LEU A 318 -27.25 41.95 6.38
CA LEU A 318 -27.63 41.07 5.25
C LEU A 318 -26.56 41.11 4.15
N THR A 319 -25.97 42.27 3.88
CA THR A 319 -24.86 42.37 2.92
C THR A 319 -23.65 41.57 3.37
N GLU A 320 -23.23 41.72 4.64
CA GLU A 320 -22.12 40.94 5.18
C GLU A 320 -22.36 39.43 5.10
N GLN A 321 -23.56 38.94 5.44
CA GLN A 321 -23.91 37.55 5.34
C GLN A 321 -23.89 37.04 3.89
N LEU A 322 -24.43 37.82 2.95
CA LEU A 322 -24.44 37.44 1.53
C LEU A 322 -23.02 37.41 0.95
N VAL A 323 -22.17 38.40 1.29
CA VAL A 323 -20.77 38.45 0.87
C VAL A 323 -20.01 37.23 1.36
N GLU A 324 -20.21 36.86 2.63
CA GLU A 324 -19.56 35.63 3.18
C GLU A 324 -20.03 34.36 2.52
N ARG A 325 -21.35 34.19 2.33
CA ARG A 325 -21.91 33.03 1.62
C ARG A 325 -21.46 32.94 0.17
N LEU A 326 -21.37 34.06 -0.53
CA LEU A 326 -20.86 34.11 -1.90
C LEU A 326 -19.37 33.81 -1.97
N ARG A 327 -18.58 34.29 -0.99
CA ARG A 327 -17.14 34.00 -0.91
C ARG A 327 -16.88 32.51 -0.69
N THR A 328 -17.65 31.89 0.20
CA THR A 328 -17.52 30.47 0.52
C THR A 328 -18.35 29.55 -0.39
N LEU A 329 -19.05 30.12 -1.37
CA LEU A 329 -20.01 29.42 -2.28
C LEU A 329 -21.01 28.55 -1.50
N ASP A 330 -21.34 28.96 -0.27
CA ASP A 330 -22.22 28.19 0.61
C ASP A 330 -23.68 28.45 0.26
N VAL A 331 -24.40 27.38 -0.04
CA VAL A 331 -25.80 27.39 -0.43
C VAL A 331 -26.72 27.24 0.79
N GLY A 332 -27.99 27.55 0.64
CA GLY A 332 -28.99 27.33 1.68
C GLY A 332 -29.90 28.50 1.94
N GLU A 333 -30.29 28.70 3.20
CA GLU A 333 -31.24 29.73 3.60
C GLU A 333 -30.65 30.67 4.62
N LEU A 334 -30.91 31.96 4.42
CA LEU A 334 -30.66 33.06 5.37
C LEU A 334 -32.01 33.55 5.93
N THR A 335 -31.97 34.04 7.17
CA THR A 335 -33.15 34.58 7.85
C THR A 335 -32.88 35.92 8.52
#